data_6a0e1d7cc0cbaaf80979131e8fdf1364
#
_entry.id   6a0e1d7cc0cbaaf80979131e8fdf1364
#
_cell.length_a   1.000
_cell.length_b   1.000
_cell.length_c   1.000
_cell.angle_alpha   90.00
_cell.angle_beta   90.00
_cell.angle_gamma   90.00
#
_symmetry.space_group_name_H-M   'P 1'
#
loop_
_entity.id
_entity.type
_entity.pdbx_description
1 polymer ?
#
loop_
_entity_poly.entity_id
_entity_poly.type
_entity_poly.pdbx_seq_one_letter_code
_entity_poly.pdbx_strand_id
1 'polypeptide(L)'
;MRYYEFASTLVENVDQTAAKPLTKNDVETVLRSAGYEDFKISGNKINVIVQIPNGAKKNEFRASMLDEILGYLEKQMPEHSPTFVKDPGLSSLGGIVFSDSPVVIVVKDSGKQGDKSAGVANELELASLLQSVVEKYGSANVTFVDPRGKQLSIENCTEVDVAGRSTAGRRKADVVLNSDSQSLPISIKKLDAEVWESADNMFGARAKEVIKNLVDEGIIKLNQIGTRNVRGTSVPVYELSKEIVMEPTEEEALSAIFGSDINPEGGIVIQTFKPEHFTQEGENVTVDAHAVIAGVDDIPESHVMVWLIRNDSTRNGGSLGIAGLRPLGVTLQRGIGKKGTKNVVMVDKDGNVTKF
;
A
#
# COMPACT_ATOMS: atom_id res chain seq x y z
N MET A 1 -19.85 -23.31 70.65
CA MET A 1 -19.98 -21.91 70.21
C MET A 1 -18.58 -21.27 70.12
N ARG A 2 -17.65 -21.78 69.27
CA ARG A 2 -16.31 -21.20 69.09
C ARG A 2 -15.65 -21.64 67.79
N TYR A 3 -16.38 -22.29 66.87
CA TYR A 3 -15.82 -22.72 65.55
C TYR A 3 -16.23 -21.84 64.39
N TYR A 4 -17.22 -20.96 64.58
CA TYR A 4 -17.70 -20.08 63.52
C TYR A 4 -17.03 -18.70 63.49
N GLU A 5 -16.41 -18.28 64.60
CA GLU A 5 -15.69 -16.98 64.64
C GLU A 5 -14.26 -17.06 64.06
N PHE A 6 -13.68 -18.26 63.91
CA PHE A 6 -12.34 -18.43 63.37
C PHE A 6 -12.33 -18.57 61.82
N ALA A 7 -13.50 -18.92 61.27
CA ALA A 7 -13.62 -19.01 59.79
C ALA A 7 -13.95 -17.66 59.14
N SER A 8 -14.55 -16.71 59.86
CA SER A 8 -14.85 -15.38 59.33
C SER A 8 -13.65 -14.43 59.32
N THR A 9 -12.65 -14.67 60.22
CA THR A 9 -11.44 -13.81 60.28
C THR A 9 -10.34 -14.22 59.33
N LEU A 10 -10.44 -15.41 58.71
CA LEU A 10 -9.49 -15.89 57.71
C LEU A 10 -9.91 -15.58 56.23
N VAL A 11 -11.13 -15.06 56.06
CA VAL A 11 -11.66 -14.68 54.73
C VAL A 11 -11.53 -13.18 54.46
N GLU A 12 -11.21 -12.37 55.49
CA GLU A 12 -11.15 -10.90 55.34
C GLU A 12 -9.77 -10.32 55.00
N ASN A 13 -8.73 -11.16 54.79
CA ASN A 13 -7.40 -10.66 54.41
C ASN A 13 -6.78 -11.41 53.22
N VAL A 14 -7.58 -11.90 52.27
CA VAL A 14 -7.12 -12.06 50.90
C VAL A 14 -7.49 -10.74 50.22
N ASP A 15 -6.52 -9.86 50.21
CA ASP A 15 -6.50 -8.70 49.33
C ASP A 15 -6.56 -9.25 47.89
N GLN A 16 -7.80 -9.54 47.45
CA GLN A 16 -8.09 -9.74 46.05
C GLN A 16 -8.00 -8.35 45.40
N THR A 17 -6.78 -7.90 45.18
CA THR A 17 -6.52 -7.01 44.05
C THR A 17 -6.93 -7.81 42.82
N ALA A 18 -8.21 -7.74 42.47
CA ALA A 18 -8.73 -8.28 41.22
C ALA A 18 -7.83 -7.70 40.13
N ALA A 19 -7.03 -8.54 39.52
CA ALA A 19 -6.13 -8.11 38.48
C ALA A 19 -6.95 -7.29 37.46
N LYS A 20 -6.48 -6.10 37.16
CA LYS A 20 -7.17 -5.21 36.21
C LYS A 20 -7.43 -5.99 34.94
N PRO A 21 -8.67 -6.02 34.42
CA PRO A 21 -8.96 -6.79 33.19
C PRO A 21 -8.01 -6.38 32.08
N LEU A 22 -7.37 -7.35 31.46
CA LEU A 22 -6.44 -7.15 30.35
C LEU A 22 -7.15 -6.49 29.17
N THR A 23 -6.64 -5.33 28.75
CA THR A 23 -7.17 -4.60 27.60
C THR A 23 -6.31 -4.81 26.35
N LYS A 24 -6.88 -4.50 25.19
CA LYS A 24 -6.11 -4.50 23.93
C LYS A 24 -4.90 -3.57 23.97
N ASN A 25 -5.07 -2.40 24.57
CA ASN A 25 -3.99 -1.42 24.67
C ASN A 25 -2.84 -1.91 25.55
N ASP A 26 -3.13 -2.67 26.61
CA ASP A 26 -2.09 -3.28 27.44
C ASP A 26 -1.28 -4.29 26.63
N VAL A 27 -1.96 -5.17 25.89
CA VAL A 27 -1.31 -6.16 25.00
C VAL A 27 -0.54 -5.47 23.86
N GLU A 28 -1.10 -4.46 23.24
CA GLU A 28 -0.43 -3.70 22.18
C GLU A 28 0.83 -3.01 22.70
N THR A 29 0.79 -2.42 23.90
CA THR A 29 1.95 -1.78 24.51
C THR A 29 3.07 -2.79 24.76
N VAL A 30 2.74 -3.98 25.26
CA VAL A 30 3.71 -5.06 25.47
C VAL A 30 4.29 -5.57 24.14
N LEU A 31 3.48 -5.75 23.11
CA LEU A 31 3.97 -6.15 21.79
C LEU A 31 4.88 -5.10 21.14
N ARG A 32 4.57 -3.80 21.31
CA ARG A 32 5.45 -2.71 20.84
C ARG A 32 6.80 -2.71 21.57
N SER A 33 6.82 -2.99 22.87
CA SER A 33 8.08 -3.10 23.62
C SER A 33 8.93 -4.30 23.19
N ALA A 34 8.31 -5.32 22.57
CA ALA A 34 9.00 -6.44 21.93
C ALA A 34 9.46 -6.15 20.48
N GLY A 35 9.23 -4.92 19.96
CA GLY A 35 9.62 -4.51 18.61
C GLY A 35 8.59 -4.84 17.51
N TYR A 36 7.39 -5.29 17.89
CA TYR A 36 6.29 -5.45 16.93
C TYR A 36 5.56 -4.12 16.76
N GLU A 37 5.66 -3.51 15.59
CA GLU A 37 5.06 -2.20 15.32
C GLU A 37 3.82 -2.27 14.42
N ASP A 38 3.75 -3.26 13.53
CA ASP A 38 2.69 -3.39 12.55
C ASP A 38 1.51 -4.21 13.07
N PHE A 39 0.40 -3.53 13.40
CA PHE A 39 -0.85 -4.18 13.86
C PHE A 39 -2.05 -3.76 13.02
N LYS A 40 -2.99 -4.71 12.85
CA LYS A 40 -4.36 -4.43 12.42
C LYS A 40 -5.33 -4.93 13.48
N ILE A 41 -6.03 -4.01 14.14
CA ILE A 41 -7.01 -4.35 15.17
C ILE A 41 -8.39 -4.50 14.55
N SER A 42 -9.07 -5.61 14.84
CA SER A 42 -10.45 -5.88 14.40
C SER A 42 -11.23 -6.51 15.56
N GLY A 43 -12.13 -5.76 16.16
CA GLY A 43 -12.82 -6.18 17.38
C GLY A 43 -11.83 -6.49 18.51
N ASN A 44 -11.85 -7.70 19.03
CA ASN A 44 -10.92 -8.18 20.06
C ASN A 44 -9.66 -8.82 19.50
N LYS A 45 -9.49 -8.86 18.17
CA LYS A 45 -8.36 -9.50 17.50
C LYS A 45 -7.27 -8.49 17.16
N ILE A 46 -6.05 -8.75 17.62
CA ILE A 46 -4.82 -8.05 17.26
C ILE A 46 -4.11 -8.90 16.19
N ASN A 47 -4.06 -8.40 14.97
CA ASN A 47 -3.35 -9.05 13.89
C ASN A 47 -1.94 -8.45 13.84
N VAL A 48 -0.94 -9.16 14.31
CA VAL A 48 0.48 -8.79 14.14
C VAL A 48 0.87 -9.08 12.70
N ILE A 49 1.32 -8.06 12.00
CA ILE A 49 1.69 -8.17 10.59
C ILE A 49 3.19 -8.38 10.50
N VAL A 50 3.61 -9.49 9.91
CA VAL A 50 5.03 -9.83 9.78
C VAL A 50 5.43 -9.89 8.31
N GLN A 51 6.65 -9.46 8.04
CA GLN A 51 7.27 -9.63 6.73
C GLN A 51 7.98 -10.99 6.69
N ILE A 52 7.65 -11.80 5.70
CA ILE A 52 8.27 -13.12 5.54
C ILE A 52 9.56 -12.96 4.73
N PRO A 53 10.72 -13.39 5.26
CA PRO A 53 11.97 -13.34 4.51
C PRO A 53 11.90 -14.11 3.19
N ASN A 54 12.65 -13.63 2.20
CA ASN A 54 12.74 -14.33 0.91
C ASN A 54 13.28 -15.75 1.10
N GLY A 55 12.57 -16.72 0.54
CA GLY A 55 12.93 -18.14 0.66
C GLY A 55 12.39 -18.85 1.90
N ALA A 56 11.85 -18.15 2.87
CA ALA A 56 11.24 -18.76 4.05
C ALA A 56 9.85 -19.34 3.71
N LYS A 57 9.54 -20.50 4.27
CA LYS A 57 8.21 -21.10 4.15
C LYS A 57 7.22 -20.33 5.04
N LYS A 58 6.23 -19.74 4.41
CA LYS A 58 5.25 -18.83 5.00
C LYS A 58 4.66 -19.31 6.34
N ASN A 59 4.15 -20.54 6.36
CA ASN A 59 3.47 -21.06 7.56
C ASN A 59 4.47 -21.42 8.68
N GLU A 60 5.66 -21.90 8.35
CA GLU A 60 6.72 -22.20 9.32
C GLU A 60 7.20 -20.91 9.97
N PHE A 61 7.45 -19.86 9.19
CA PHE A 61 7.87 -18.55 9.71
C PHE A 61 6.80 -17.93 10.62
N ARG A 62 5.52 -17.93 10.20
CA ARG A 62 4.43 -17.39 11.02
C ARG A 62 4.22 -18.19 12.32
N ALA A 63 4.42 -19.51 12.28
CA ALA A 63 4.36 -20.33 13.48
C ALA A 63 5.49 -19.97 14.44
N SER A 64 6.72 -19.84 13.95
CA SER A 64 7.86 -19.42 14.78
C SER A 64 7.65 -18.04 15.41
N MET A 65 7.03 -17.10 14.68
CA MET A 65 6.66 -15.79 15.22
C MET A 65 5.59 -15.87 16.32
N LEU A 66 4.61 -16.78 16.17
CA LEU A 66 3.62 -17.01 17.24
C LEU A 66 4.28 -17.59 18.49
N ASP A 67 5.21 -18.51 18.35
CA ASP A 67 5.94 -19.10 19.47
C ASP A 67 6.83 -18.04 20.17
N GLU A 68 7.48 -17.16 19.41
CA GLU A 68 8.28 -16.05 19.93
C GLU A 68 7.41 -15.05 20.72
N ILE A 69 6.29 -14.64 20.14
CA ILE A 69 5.32 -13.73 20.78
C ILE A 69 4.78 -14.37 22.06
N LEU A 70 4.41 -15.64 22.02
CA LEU A 70 3.89 -16.35 23.18
C LEU A 70 4.93 -16.35 24.31
N GLY A 71 6.18 -16.77 24.02
CA GLY A 71 7.25 -16.81 25.02
C GLY A 71 7.60 -15.43 25.61
N TYR A 72 7.39 -14.35 24.82
CA TYR A 72 7.52 -12.98 25.32
C TYR A 72 6.36 -12.60 26.26
N LEU A 73 5.13 -12.88 25.87
CA LEU A 73 3.93 -12.59 26.66
C LEU A 73 3.90 -13.39 27.97
N GLU A 74 4.31 -14.65 27.96
CA GLU A 74 4.43 -15.47 29.17
C GLU A 74 5.38 -14.86 30.21
N LYS A 75 6.41 -14.14 29.76
CA LYS A 75 7.36 -13.44 30.64
C LYS A 75 6.85 -12.09 31.12
N GLN A 76 6.13 -11.34 30.27
CA GLN A 76 5.70 -9.97 30.55
C GLN A 76 4.34 -9.89 31.21
N MET A 77 3.48 -10.89 31.00
CA MET A 77 2.09 -10.93 31.42
C MET A 77 1.67 -12.32 31.95
N PRO A 78 2.46 -12.94 32.85
CA PRO A 78 2.19 -14.30 33.32
C PRO A 78 0.85 -14.44 34.06
N GLU A 79 0.38 -13.35 34.69
CA GLU A 79 -0.89 -13.30 35.42
C GLU A 79 -2.11 -13.50 34.53
N HIS A 80 -1.99 -13.18 33.21
CA HIS A 80 -3.06 -13.31 32.22
C HIS A 80 -3.02 -14.66 31.47
N SER A 81 -2.05 -15.52 31.80
CA SER A 81 -1.89 -16.89 31.28
C SER A 81 -2.05 -16.98 29.76
N PRO A 82 -1.23 -16.27 28.96
CA PRO A 82 -1.29 -16.39 27.50
C PRO A 82 -1.06 -17.83 27.06
N THR A 83 -1.86 -18.29 26.11
CA THR A 83 -1.80 -19.70 25.65
C THR A 83 -2.05 -19.77 24.15
N PHE A 84 -1.28 -20.61 23.48
CA PHE A 84 -1.52 -20.88 22.06
C PHE A 84 -2.70 -21.83 21.88
N VAL A 85 -3.64 -21.46 20.99
CA VAL A 85 -4.80 -22.28 20.64
C VAL A 85 -4.83 -22.48 19.11
N LYS A 86 -4.82 -23.74 18.70
CA LYS A 86 -4.97 -24.12 17.29
C LYS A 86 -6.46 -24.18 16.93
N ASP A 87 -7.02 -23.00 16.61
CA ASP A 87 -8.42 -22.86 16.19
C ASP A 87 -8.48 -22.21 14.80
N PRO A 88 -9.01 -22.91 13.77
CA PRO A 88 -9.20 -22.34 12.42
C PRO A 88 -10.10 -21.10 12.39
N GLY A 89 -10.98 -20.92 13.39
CA GLY A 89 -11.81 -19.73 13.54
C GLY A 89 -10.99 -18.47 13.88
N LEU A 90 -9.84 -18.64 14.51
CA LEU A 90 -8.91 -17.53 14.81
C LEU A 90 -8.05 -17.18 13.60
N SER A 91 -7.30 -18.15 13.09
CA SER A 91 -6.51 -18.06 11.87
C SER A 91 -6.17 -19.48 11.37
N SER A 92 -5.64 -19.61 10.14
CA SER A 92 -5.18 -20.90 9.58
C SER A 92 -4.11 -21.60 10.42
N LEU A 93 -3.39 -20.87 11.27
CA LEU A 93 -2.36 -21.38 12.17
C LEU A 93 -2.82 -21.42 13.65
N GLY A 94 -3.97 -20.83 13.98
CA GLY A 94 -4.38 -20.59 15.35
C GLY A 94 -4.02 -19.19 15.85
N GLY A 95 -3.97 -18.99 17.16
CA GLY A 95 -3.66 -17.70 17.79
C GLY A 95 -3.33 -17.84 19.27
N ILE A 96 -2.93 -16.74 19.89
CA ILE A 96 -2.69 -16.66 21.32
C ILE A 96 -3.94 -16.04 21.98
N VAL A 97 -4.42 -16.67 23.01
CA VAL A 97 -5.58 -16.24 23.84
C VAL A 97 -5.12 -16.03 25.27
N PHE A 98 -5.90 -15.29 26.04
CA PHE A 98 -5.66 -15.03 27.47
C PHE A 98 -6.80 -15.63 28.30
N SER A 99 -6.49 -16.09 29.51
CA SER A 99 -7.48 -16.75 30.38
C SER A 99 -8.58 -15.81 30.88
N ASP A 100 -8.29 -14.53 31.01
CA ASP A 100 -9.12 -13.49 31.63
C ASP A 100 -9.52 -12.37 30.67
N SER A 101 -9.27 -12.52 29.37
CA SER A 101 -9.55 -11.49 28.37
C SER A 101 -10.03 -12.07 27.05
N PRO A 102 -10.98 -11.41 26.36
CA PRO A 102 -11.40 -11.81 25.05
C PRO A 102 -10.39 -11.43 23.94
N VAL A 103 -9.25 -10.84 24.30
CA VAL A 103 -8.22 -10.43 23.34
C VAL A 103 -7.57 -11.67 22.71
N VAL A 104 -7.39 -11.63 21.40
CA VAL A 104 -6.74 -12.69 20.63
C VAL A 104 -5.65 -12.10 19.77
N ILE A 105 -4.48 -12.71 19.77
CA ILE A 105 -3.37 -12.34 18.90
C ILE A 105 -3.24 -13.39 17.79
N VAL A 106 -3.16 -12.94 16.54
CA VAL A 106 -2.85 -13.78 15.39
C VAL A 106 -1.73 -13.17 14.58
N VAL A 107 -0.85 -13.99 14.03
CA VAL A 107 0.20 -13.54 13.12
C VAL A 107 -0.29 -13.68 11.69
N LYS A 108 -0.22 -12.59 10.95
CA LYS A 108 -0.53 -12.55 9.51
C LYS A 108 0.72 -12.08 8.76
N ASP A 109 0.89 -12.59 7.58
CA ASP A 109 1.85 -11.99 6.67
C ASP A 109 1.28 -10.67 6.12
N SER A 110 2.17 -9.79 5.72
CA SER A 110 1.84 -8.52 5.06
C SER A 110 1.10 -8.70 3.71
N GLY A 111 0.81 -9.93 3.32
CA GLY A 111 0.28 -10.31 2.02
C GLY A 111 1.40 -10.61 1.03
N LYS A 112 1.07 -11.11 -0.16
CA LYS A 112 2.09 -11.41 -1.19
C LYS A 112 3.04 -10.22 -1.30
N GLN A 113 4.28 -10.43 -0.88
CA GLN A 113 5.41 -9.59 -1.25
C GLN A 113 5.71 -9.80 -2.75
N GLY A 114 4.81 -9.33 -3.61
CA GLY A 114 5.22 -8.89 -4.91
C GLY A 114 5.53 -7.41 -4.75
N ASP A 115 6.38 -6.85 -5.53
CA ASP A 115 6.82 -5.47 -5.72
C ASP A 115 6.26 -4.31 -4.84
N LYS A 116 5.09 -4.47 -4.19
CA LYS A 116 4.49 -3.47 -3.29
C LYS A 116 5.31 -3.19 -2.03
N SER A 117 5.97 -4.21 -1.46
CA SER A 117 6.82 -4.02 -0.28
C SER A 117 8.09 -3.24 -0.60
N ALA A 118 8.61 -3.43 -1.80
CA ALA A 118 9.80 -2.75 -2.25
C ALA A 118 9.51 -1.28 -2.68
N GLY A 119 8.26 -0.95 -3.08
CA GLY A 119 7.78 0.43 -3.25
C GLY A 119 7.74 1.15 -1.90
N VAL A 120 7.02 0.57 -0.95
CA VAL A 120 6.92 1.10 0.42
C VAL A 120 8.30 1.23 1.09
N ALA A 121 9.22 0.29 0.89
CA ALA A 121 10.59 0.42 1.40
C ALA A 121 11.31 1.63 0.80
N ASN A 122 11.11 1.88 -0.50
CA ASN A 122 11.70 3.04 -1.20
C ASN A 122 11.14 4.37 -0.68
N GLU A 123 9.84 4.43 -0.41
CA GLU A 123 9.17 5.59 0.19
C GLU A 123 9.68 5.87 1.61
N LEU A 124 9.84 4.82 2.41
CA LEU A 124 10.33 4.90 3.77
C LEU A 124 11.80 5.31 3.85
N GLU A 125 12.65 4.86 2.94
CA GLU A 125 14.06 5.24 2.86
C GLU A 125 14.18 6.74 2.62
N LEU A 126 13.45 7.28 1.62
CA LEU A 126 13.40 8.72 1.38
C LEU A 126 12.93 9.48 2.61
N ALA A 127 11.78 9.08 3.18
CA ALA A 127 11.19 9.77 4.31
C ALA A 127 12.11 9.76 5.54
N SER A 128 12.75 8.64 5.84
CA SER A 128 13.66 8.50 6.98
C SER A 128 14.88 9.40 6.86
N LEU A 129 15.47 9.50 5.66
CA LEU A 129 16.62 10.36 5.40
C LEU A 129 16.25 11.84 5.54
N LEU A 130 15.13 12.27 4.96
CA LEU A 130 14.65 13.64 5.07
C LEU A 130 14.25 13.99 6.50
N GLN A 131 13.55 13.10 7.19
CA GLN A 131 13.15 13.30 8.58
C GLN A 131 14.33 13.48 9.50
N SER A 132 15.44 12.76 9.29
CA SER A 132 16.66 12.91 10.08
C SER A 132 17.29 14.30 9.95
N VAL A 133 17.16 14.95 8.79
CA VAL A 133 17.62 16.32 8.57
C VAL A 133 16.71 17.31 9.30
N VAL A 134 15.40 17.16 9.17
CA VAL A 134 14.42 17.99 9.87
C VAL A 134 14.62 17.91 11.39
N GLU A 135 14.79 16.71 11.95
CA GLU A 135 15.06 16.53 13.38
C GLU A 135 16.35 17.20 13.85
N LYS A 136 17.37 17.20 12.99
CA LYS A 136 18.68 17.78 13.33
C LYS A 136 18.73 19.30 13.23
N TYR A 137 18.04 19.90 12.26
CA TYR A 137 18.14 21.31 11.94
C TYR A 137 16.85 22.11 12.23
N GLY A 138 15.73 21.42 12.55
CA GLY A 138 14.42 22.03 12.75
C GLY A 138 13.61 22.19 11.44
N SER A 139 14.30 22.30 10.31
CA SER A 139 13.71 22.33 8.97
C SER A 139 14.71 21.84 7.93
N ALA A 140 14.23 21.57 6.71
CA ALA A 140 15.05 21.21 5.56
C ALA A 140 14.58 21.92 4.29
N ASN A 141 15.52 22.39 3.46
CA ASN A 141 15.25 22.80 2.09
C ASN A 141 15.53 21.61 1.18
N VAL A 142 14.50 21.03 0.59
CA VAL A 142 14.61 19.78 -0.18
C VAL A 142 14.43 20.06 -1.67
N THR A 143 15.39 19.62 -2.47
CA THR A 143 15.31 19.71 -3.94
C THR A 143 15.56 18.35 -4.56
N PHE A 144 14.57 17.82 -5.29
CA PHE A 144 14.75 16.69 -6.19
C PHE A 144 15.20 17.22 -7.55
N VAL A 145 16.25 16.63 -8.09
CA VAL A 145 16.82 17.06 -9.38
C VAL A 145 17.12 15.86 -10.25
N ASP A 146 16.78 15.94 -11.55
CA ASP A 146 17.12 14.91 -12.51
C ASP A 146 18.27 15.38 -13.45
N PRO A 147 18.89 14.46 -14.23
CA PRO A 147 19.99 14.80 -15.14
C PRO A 147 19.64 15.82 -16.23
N ARG A 148 18.36 16.09 -16.47
CA ARG A 148 17.87 17.09 -17.41
C ARG A 148 17.76 18.49 -16.78
N GLY A 149 18.01 18.58 -15.46
CA GLY A 149 17.84 19.81 -14.68
C GLY A 149 16.40 20.10 -14.27
N LYS A 150 15.47 19.14 -14.45
CA LYS A 150 14.11 19.28 -13.91
C LYS A 150 14.14 19.12 -12.41
N GLN A 151 13.34 19.94 -11.71
CA GLN A 151 13.37 20.02 -10.25
C GLN A 151 11.97 20.06 -9.65
N LEU A 152 11.84 19.48 -8.46
CA LEU A 152 10.76 19.71 -7.51
C LEU A 152 11.41 20.12 -6.19
N SER A 153 10.97 21.21 -5.57
CA SER A 153 11.57 21.72 -4.35
C SER A 153 10.54 22.23 -3.36
N ILE A 154 10.92 22.15 -2.10
CA ILE A 154 10.22 22.77 -0.98
C ILE A 154 11.24 23.43 -0.05
N GLU A 155 10.93 24.64 0.38
CA GLU A 155 11.73 25.37 1.37
C GLU A 155 11.11 25.23 2.77
N ASN A 156 11.99 25.23 3.77
CA ASN A 156 11.60 25.17 5.19
C ASN A 156 10.64 23.99 5.49
N CYS A 157 10.89 22.81 4.93
CA CYS A 157 10.13 21.60 5.25
C CYS A 157 10.34 21.26 6.73
N THR A 158 9.25 21.24 7.50
CA THR A 158 9.26 20.94 8.94
C THR A 158 8.67 19.58 9.26
N GLU A 159 7.99 18.96 8.29
CA GLU A 159 7.34 17.65 8.48
C GLU A 159 7.41 16.82 7.21
N VAL A 160 7.73 15.54 7.37
CA VAL A 160 7.74 14.54 6.30
C VAL A 160 6.67 13.49 6.62
N ASP A 161 5.57 13.50 5.88
CA ASP A 161 4.46 12.55 6.05
C ASP A 161 4.51 11.46 4.98
N VAL A 162 4.52 10.19 5.39
CA VAL A 162 4.40 9.05 4.48
C VAL A 162 2.92 8.75 4.30
N ALA A 163 2.40 9.11 3.15
CA ALA A 163 1.01 8.89 2.80
C ALA A 163 0.68 7.38 2.83
N GLY A 164 -0.45 7.02 3.44
CA GLY A 164 -0.90 5.64 3.55
C GLY A 164 -0.85 5.03 4.94
N ARG A 165 -0.17 5.64 5.91
CA ARG A 165 -0.22 5.20 7.31
C ARG A 165 -1.42 5.79 8.07
N SER A 166 -1.82 7.03 7.79
CA SER A 166 -2.88 7.73 8.54
C SER A 166 -4.24 7.82 7.83
N THR A 167 -4.27 7.70 6.49
CA THR A 167 -5.51 7.85 5.71
C THR A 167 -5.64 6.74 4.68
N ALA A 168 -6.24 5.63 5.11
CA ALA A 168 -6.51 4.47 4.26
C ALA A 168 -7.05 4.87 2.87
N GLY A 169 -6.18 4.82 1.85
CA GLY A 169 -6.58 4.69 0.46
C GLY A 169 -7.09 5.93 -0.26
N ARG A 170 -6.90 7.15 0.27
CA ARG A 170 -7.43 8.37 -0.34
C ARG A 170 -6.39 9.37 -0.86
N ARG A 171 -5.12 9.23 -0.50
CA ARG A 171 -4.07 10.11 -1.01
C ARG A 171 -3.33 9.43 -2.14
N LYS A 172 -3.12 10.18 -3.22
CA LYS A 172 -2.35 9.73 -4.38
C LYS A 172 -0.84 9.79 -4.11
N ALA A 173 -0.40 10.84 -3.42
CA ALA A 173 0.99 11.03 -3.03
C ALA A 173 1.48 9.90 -2.11
N ASP A 174 2.69 9.44 -2.34
CA ASP A 174 3.38 8.44 -1.54
C ASP A 174 4.09 9.09 -0.33
N VAL A 175 4.65 10.30 -0.54
CA VAL A 175 5.26 11.16 0.50
C VAL A 175 4.76 12.58 0.35
N VAL A 176 4.50 13.25 1.46
CA VAL A 176 4.15 14.68 1.48
C VAL A 176 5.16 15.42 2.35
N LEU A 177 5.78 16.43 1.77
CA LEU A 177 6.67 17.34 2.48
C LEU A 177 5.88 18.59 2.83
N ASN A 178 5.86 18.95 4.12
CA ASN A 178 5.10 20.08 4.62
C ASN A 178 6.01 21.16 5.21
N SER A 179 5.71 22.42 4.90
CA SER A 179 6.22 23.60 5.58
C SER A 179 5.05 24.43 6.10
N ASP A 180 5.31 25.50 6.84
CA ASP A 180 4.25 26.39 7.34
C ASP A 180 3.43 27.05 6.22
N SER A 181 4.03 27.22 5.03
CA SER A 181 3.45 27.98 3.91
C SER A 181 3.03 27.13 2.72
N GLN A 182 3.52 25.89 2.60
CA GLN A 182 3.29 25.05 1.44
C GLN A 182 3.36 23.57 1.77
N SER A 183 2.76 22.75 0.90
CA SER A 183 2.82 21.31 0.94
C SER A 183 3.23 20.79 -0.44
N LEU A 184 4.19 19.87 -0.49
CA LEU A 184 4.65 19.23 -1.71
C LEU A 184 4.31 17.73 -1.65
N PRO A 185 3.17 17.30 -2.18
CA PRO A 185 2.84 15.90 -2.34
C PRO A 185 3.59 15.29 -3.52
N ILE A 186 4.22 14.12 -3.32
CA ILE A 186 5.06 13.47 -4.31
C ILE A 186 4.67 12.00 -4.45
N SER A 187 4.47 11.55 -5.68
CA SER A 187 4.40 10.13 -6.01
C SER A 187 5.79 9.60 -6.34
N ILE A 188 6.18 8.49 -5.69
CA ILE A 188 7.51 7.91 -5.84
C ILE A 188 7.41 6.63 -6.64
N LYS A 189 8.20 6.54 -7.70
CA LYS A 189 8.24 5.36 -8.54
C LYS A 189 9.68 4.82 -8.62
N LYS A 190 9.81 3.51 -8.56
CA LYS A 190 11.10 2.87 -8.77
C LYS A 190 11.56 2.95 -10.21
N LEU A 191 12.86 2.81 -10.42
CA LEU A 191 13.47 2.79 -11.75
C LEU A 191 12.88 1.74 -12.71
N ASP A 192 12.45 0.60 -12.19
CA ASP A 192 11.91 -0.53 -12.95
C ASP A 192 10.38 -0.60 -12.96
N ALA A 193 9.71 0.42 -12.39
CA ALA A 193 8.26 0.45 -12.36
C ALA A 193 7.68 0.58 -13.77
N GLU A 194 6.90 -0.42 -14.18
CA GLU A 194 6.16 -0.38 -15.45
C GLU A 194 4.86 0.41 -15.36
N VAL A 195 4.30 0.51 -14.15
CA VAL A 195 3.03 1.18 -13.88
C VAL A 195 3.28 2.30 -12.89
N TRP A 196 3.11 3.53 -13.33
CA TRP A 196 3.36 4.72 -12.50
C TRP A 196 2.12 5.22 -11.81
N GLU A 197 0.94 5.06 -12.47
CA GLU A 197 -0.31 5.56 -11.93
C GLU A 197 -1.43 4.53 -12.04
N SER A 198 -2.42 4.66 -11.15
CA SER A 198 -3.67 3.90 -11.23
C SER A 198 -4.64 4.60 -12.17
N ALA A 199 -5.43 3.82 -12.91
CA ALA A 199 -6.53 4.34 -13.69
C ALA A 199 -7.56 5.02 -12.77
N ASP A 200 -7.97 6.23 -13.11
CA ASP A 200 -9.00 6.99 -12.40
C ASP A 200 -10.41 6.74 -12.94
N ASN A 201 -11.41 7.44 -12.37
CA ASN A 201 -12.79 7.30 -12.78
C ASN A 201 -13.05 7.91 -14.18
N MET A 202 -12.31 8.95 -14.55
CA MET A 202 -12.45 9.62 -15.86
C MET A 202 -11.99 8.68 -16.97
N PHE A 203 -10.82 8.09 -16.83
CA PHE A 203 -10.32 7.04 -17.72
C PHE A 203 -11.30 5.87 -17.82
N GLY A 204 -11.86 5.41 -16.70
CA GLY A 204 -12.81 4.30 -16.67
C GLY A 204 -14.07 4.54 -17.48
N ALA A 205 -14.58 5.76 -17.53
CA ALA A 205 -15.75 6.13 -18.34
C ALA A 205 -15.43 6.05 -19.84
N ARG A 206 -14.36 6.71 -20.29
CA ARG A 206 -13.89 6.68 -21.69
C ARG A 206 -13.52 5.27 -22.13
N ALA A 207 -12.88 4.51 -21.26
CA ALA A 207 -12.52 3.12 -21.55
C ALA A 207 -13.74 2.23 -21.84
N LYS A 208 -14.85 2.41 -21.12
CA LYS A 208 -16.10 1.68 -21.40
C LYS A 208 -16.65 1.99 -22.79
N GLU A 209 -16.65 3.26 -23.16
CA GLU A 209 -17.11 3.72 -24.46
C GLU A 209 -16.23 3.14 -25.58
N VAL A 210 -14.92 3.21 -25.43
CA VAL A 210 -13.97 2.63 -26.39
C VAL A 210 -14.17 1.12 -26.51
N ILE A 211 -14.31 0.39 -25.40
CA ILE A 211 -14.59 -1.07 -25.45
C ILE A 211 -15.86 -1.33 -26.25
N LYS A 212 -16.94 -0.56 -25.96
CA LYS A 212 -18.22 -0.72 -26.65
C LYS A 212 -18.08 -0.50 -28.14
N ASN A 213 -17.45 0.59 -28.56
CA ASN A 213 -17.26 0.94 -29.98
C ASN A 213 -16.44 -0.15 -30.71
N LEU A 214 -15.32 -0.58 -30.14
CA LEU A 214 -14.48 -1.65 -30.72
C LEU A 214 -15.22 -2.99 -30.82
N VAL A 215 -16.13 -3.30 -29.91
CA VAL A 215 -16.97 -4.51 -29.97
C VAL A 215 -18.03 -4.36 -31.05
N ASP A 216 -18.72 -3.22 -31.11
CA ASP A 216 -19.80 -2.94 -32.08
C ASP A 216 -19.23 -2.94 -33.53
N GLU A 217 -18.02 -2.47 -33.71
CA GLU A 217 -17.30 -2.49 -35.01
C GLU A 217 -16.67 -3.86 -35.34
N GLY A 218 -16.74 -4.83 -34.42
CA GLY A 218 -16.20 -6.16 -34.62
C GLY A 218 -14.66 -6.25 -34.58
N ILE A 219 -13.97 -5.20 -34.14
CA ILE A 219 -12.50 -5.13 -34.02
C ILE A 219 -11.98 -6.03 -32.91
N ILE A 220 -12.73 -6.09 -31.81
CA ILE A 220 -12.50 -6.99 -30.67
C ILE A 220 -13.75 -7.77 -30.33
N LYS A 221 -13.58 -8.82 -29.54
CA LYS A 221 -14.70 -9.57 -28.92
C LYS A 221 -14.58 -9.48 -27.41
N LEU A 222 -15.71 -9.31 -26.75
CA LEU A 222 -15.84 -9.39 -25.29
C LEU A 222 -16.56 -10.73 -24.98
N ASN A 223 -15.78 -11.75 -24.62
CA ASN A 223 -16.28 -13.09 -24.39
C ASN A 223 -16.54 -13.31 -22.91
N GLN A 224 -17.69 -13.83 -22.55
CA GLN A 224 -17.92 -14.30 -21.19
C GLN A 224 -17.20 -15.64 -21.00
N ILE A 225 -16.28 -15.67 -20.03
CA ILE A 225 -15.44 -16.86 -19.74
C ILE A 225 -15.87 -17.61 -18.48
N GLY A 226 -16.83 -17.06 -17.73
CA GLY A 226 -17.33 -17.68 -16.51
C GLY A 226 -18.17 -16.73 -15.67
N THR A 227 -18.37 -17.12 -14.41
CA THR A 227 -18.99 -16.29 -13.38
C THR A 227 -18.17 -16.35 -12.10
N ARG A 228 -18.30 -15.32 -11.25
CA ARG A 228 -17.67 -15.29 -9.92
C ARG A 228 -18.64 -14.68 -8.90
N ASN A 229 -18.49 -15.08 -7.64
CA ASN A 229 -19.25 -14.47 -6.56
C ASN A 229 -18.55 -13.19 -6.07
N VAL A 230 -19.26 -12.06 -6.13
CA VAL A 230 -18.82 -10.78 -5.58
C VAL A 230 -19.84 -10.33 -4.55
N ARG A 231 -19.47 -10.38 -3.29
CA ARG A 231 -20.34 -9.98 -2.15
C ARG A 231 -21.71 -10.67 -2.17
N GLY A 232 -21.73 -11.97 -2.48
CA GLY A 232 -22.98 -12.77 -2.53
C GLY A 232 -23.72 -12.73 -3.87
N THR A 233 -23.30 -11.90 -4.82
CA THR A 233 -23.91 -11.79 -6.16
C THR A 233 -23.03 -12.49 -7.18
N SER A 234 -23.62 -13.38 -8.00
CA SER A 234 -22.93 -13.98 -9.15
C SER A 234 -22.83 -12.96 -10.28
N VAL A 235 -21.60 -12.59 -10.64
CA VAL A 235 -21.35 -11.66 -11.74
C VAL A 235 -20.61 -12.37 -12.87
N PRO A 236 -20.93 -12.07 -14.16
CA PRO A 236 -20.20 -12.61 -15.29
C PRO A 236 -18.78 -12.09 -15.34
N VAL A 237 -17.83 -12.94 -15.72
CA VAL A 237 -16.41 -12.61 -15.94
C VAL A 237 -16.15 -12.63 -17.43
N TYR A 238 -15.50 -11.58 -17.92
CA TYR A 238 -15.24 -11.38 -19.34
C TYR A 238 -13.75 -11.36 -19.66
N GLU A 239 -13.46 -11.62 -20.93
CA GLU A 239 -12.13 -11.52 -21.54
C GLU A 239 -12.25 -10.82 -22.89
N LEU A 240 -11.32 -9.89 -23.15
CA LEU A 240 -11.14 -9.26 -24.46
C LEU A 240 -10.33 -10.19 -25.37
N SER A 241 -10.73 -10.33 -26.63
CA SER A 241 -9.95 -11.05 -27.63
C SER A 241 -8.60 -10.39 -27.95
N LYS A 242 -8.49 -9.08 -27.70
CA LYS A 242 -7.25 -8.29 -27.74
C LYS A 242 -7.25 -7.31 -26.58
N GLU A 243 -6.10 -7.10 -25.96
CA GLU A 243 -5.95 -6.03 -24.96
C GLU A 243 -5.96 -4.66 -25.65
N ILE A 244 -6.36 -3.62 -24.91
CA ILE A 244 -6.50 -2.27 -25.48
C ILE A 244 -5.43 -1.37 -24.86
N VAL A 245 -4.73 -0.65 -25.73
CA VAL A 245 -3.79 0.42 -25.35
C VAL A 245 -4.38 1.72 -25.85
N MET A 246 -4.64 2.66 -24.95
CA MET A 246 -5.25 3.92 -25.25
C MET A 246 -4.27 5.06 -25.00
N GLU A 247 -4.19 6.01 -25.92
CA GLU A 247 -3.52 7.28 -25.68
C GLU A 247 -4.38 8.12 -24.72
N PRO A 248 -3.81 8.69 -23.63
CA PRO A 248 -4.56 9.58 -22.73
C PRO A 248 -4.89 10.90 -23.45
N THR A 249 -5.99 11.51 -23.02
CA THR A 249 -6.21 12.93 -23.31
C THR A 249 -5.25 13.76 -22.46
N GLU A 250 -5.06 15.04 -22.81
CA GLU A 250 -4.22 15.95 -22.02
C GLU A 250 -4.74 16.07 -20.57
N GLU A 251 -6.05 16.18 -20.38
CA GLU A 251 -6.72 16.24 -19.08
C GLU A 251 -6.48 14.97 -18.27
N GLU A 252 -6.61 13.79 -18.88
CA GLU A 252 -6.31 12.51 -18.23
C GLU A 252 -4.83 12.40 -17.83
N ALA A 253 -3.91 12.86 -18.68
CA ALA A 253 -2.49 12.86 -18.42
C ALA A 253 -2.12 13.82 -17.27
N LEU A 254 -2.69 15.03 -17.27
CA LEU A 254 -2.52 16.01 -16.19
C LEU A 254 -3.08 15.47 -14.86
N SER A 255 -4.27 14.90 -14.88
CA SER A 255 -4.88 14.27 -13.70
C SER A 255 -4.03 13.10 -13.17
N ALA A 256 -3.40 12.34 -14.06
CA ALA A 256 -2.51 11.26 -13.67
C ALA A 256 -1.24 11.77 -12.96
N ILE A 257 -0.71 12.92 -13.34
CA ILE A 257 0.50 13.52 -12.76
C ILE A 257 0.16 14.35 -11.50
N PHE A 258 -0.78 15.27 -11.62
CA PHE A 258 -1.09 16.26 -10.58
C PHE A 258 -2.25 15.87 -9.67
N GLY A 259 -2.94 14.75 -9.95
CA GLY A 259 -4.12 14.35 -9.18
C GLY A 259 -5.35 15.22 -9.49
N SER A 260 -6.26 15.28 -8.52
CA SER A 260 -7.48 16.10 -8.59
C SER A 260 -7.45 17.16 -7.49
N ASP A 261 -8.38 18.12 -7.54
CA ASP A 261 -8.57 19.15 -6.49
C ASP A 261 -8.77 18.54 -5.09
N ILE A 262 -9.34 17.33 -5.01
CA ILE A 262 -9.59 16.62 -3.76
C ILE A 262 -8.31 15.88 -3.28
N ASN A 263 -7.43 15.53 -4.21
CA ASN A 263 -6.25 14.73 -3.96
C ASN A 263 -5.08 15.21 -4.84
N PRO A 264 -4.58 16.43 -4.57
CA PRO A 264 -3.54 17.06 -5.37
C PRO A 264 -2.22 16.33 -5.22
N GLU A 265 -1.40 16.40 -6.26
CA GLU A 265 -0.03 15.89 -6.29
C GLU A 265 0.90 16.91 -6.94
N GLY A 266 2.08 17.10 -6.37
CA GLY A 266 3.07 18.05 -6.89
C GLY A 266 3.89 17.49 -8.05
N GLY A 267 3.92 16.17 -8.21
CA GLY A 267 4.61 15.50 -9.30
C GLY A 267 5.04 14.07 -9.00
N ILE A 268 5.79 13.50 -9.94
CA ILE A 268 6.32 12.14 -9.86
C ILE A 268 7.84 12.20 -9.80
N VAL A 269 8.43 11.50 -8.84
CA VAL A 269 9.89 11.30 -8.75
C VAL A 269 10.20 9.83 -8.98
N ILE A 270 11.07 9.57 -9.96
CA ILE A 270 11.48 8.21 -10.32
C ILE A 270 12.89 7.99 -9.82
N GLN A 271 13.01 7.17 -8.79
CA GLN A 271 14.29 6.72 -8.24
C GLN A 271 14.09 5.55 -7.30
N THR A 272 15.04 4.63 -7.26
CA THR A 272 15.21 3.69 -6.15
C THR A 272 16.20 4.31 -5.20
N PHE A 273 15.69 4.90 -4.11
CA PHE A 273 16.48 5.70 -3.18
C PHE A 273 17.48 4.85 -2.41
N LYS A 274 18.66 5.42 -2.20
CA LYS A 274 19.76 4.93 -1.39
C LYS A 274 20.51 6.13 -0.82
N PRO A 275 21.29 5.98 0.27
CA PRO A 275 22.03 7.09 0.87
C PRO A 275 22.91 7.89 -0.11
N GLU A 276 23.50 7.22 -1.12
CA GLU A 276 24.34 7.87 -2.12
C GLU A 276 23.62 8.87 -3.04
N HIS A 277 22.28 8.85 -3.08
CA HIS A 277 21.49 9.81 -3.85
C HIS A 277 21.19 11.10 -3.09
N PHE A 278 21.68 11.23 -1.87
CA PHE A 278 21.44 12.40 -1.02
C PHE A 278 22.72 13.17 -0.81
N THR A 279 22.72 14.45 -1.20
CA THR A 279 23.76 15.41 -0.86
C THR A 279 23.18 16.38 0.16
N GLN A 280 23.84 16.49 1.33
CA GLN A 280 23.40 17.35 2.41
C GLN A 280 24.45 18.40 2.73
N GLU A 281 24.05 19.67 2.74
CA GLU A 281 24.85 20.81 3.16
C GLU A 281 24.04 21.62 4.19
N GLY A 282 24.29 21.37 5.47
CA GLY A 282 23.48 21.93 6.54
C GLY A 282 22.02 21.46 6.47
N GLU A 283 21.09 22.39 6.38
CA GLU A 283 19.66 22.17 6.19
C GLU A 283 19.25 21.90 4.72
N ASN A 284 20.17 22.14 3.76
CA ASN A 284 19.89 21.94 2.35
C ASN A 284 20.13 20.49 1.95
N VAL A 285 19.14 19.88 1.34
CA VAL A 285 19.17 18.50 0.85
C VAL A 285 18.89 18.49 -0.64
N THR A 286 19.84 17.99 -1.42
CA THR A 286 19.64 17.68 -2.83
C THR A 286 19.48 16.17 -2.98
N VAL A 287 18.41 15.75 -3.66
CA VAL A 287 18.06 14.37 -3.90
C VAL A 287 18.17 14.09 -5.40
N ASP A 288 19.14 13.28 -5.78
CA ASP A 288 19.33 12.88 -7.17
C ASP A 288 18.22 11.91 -7.59
N ALA A 289 17.49 12.29 -8.62
CA ALA A 289 16.43 11.48 -9.22
C ALA A 289 16.82 11.01 -10.62
N HIS A 290 16.33 9.86 -11.03
CA HIS A 290 16.44 9.40 -12.42
C HIS A 290 15.58 10.25 -13.35
N ALA A 291 14.36 10.61 -12.91
CA ALA A 291 13.50 11.57 -13.58
C ALA A 291 12.61 12.29 -12.57
N VAL A 292 12.38 13.57 -12.84
CA VAL A 292 11.41 14.45 -12.17
C VAL A 292 10.36 14.84 -13.18
N ILE A 293 9.07 14.63 -12.86
CA ILE A 293 7.95 14.90 -13.73
C ILE A 293 6.99 15.83 -12.98
N ALA A 294 7.00 17.09 -13.35
CA ALA A 294 6.10 18.11 -12.85
C ALA A 294 5.00 18.47 -13.88
N GLY A 295 5.08 17.96 -15.09
CA GLY A 295 4.11 18.10 -16.18
C GLY A 295 4.26 17.02 -17.24
N VAL A 296 3.32 16.95 -18.19
CA VAL A 296 3.36 15.94 -19.26
C VAL A 296 4.59 16.07 -20.15
N ASP A 297 5.09 17.28 -20.35
CA ASP A 297 6.28 17.57 -21.14
C ASP A 297 7.58 17.13 -20.45
N ASP A 298 7.53 16.79 -19.17
CA ASP A 298 8.67 16.31 -18.41
C ASP A 298 8.85 14.80 -18.52
N ILE A 299 7.89 14.09 -19.11
CA ILE A 299 8.00 12.64 -19.35
C ILE A 299 9.20 12.39 -20.24
N PRO A 300 10.18 11.56 -19.81
CA PRO A 300 11.35 11.27 -20.63
C PRO A 300 10.96 10.64 -21.97
N GLU A 301 11.68 10.97 -23.05
CA GLU A 301 11.43 10.41 -24.40
C GLU A 301 11.47 8.87 -24.44
N SER A 302 12.16 8.24 -23.49
CA SER A 302 12.21 6.78 -23.34
C SER A 302 10.92 6.18 -22.79
N HIS A 303 9.96 7.02 -22.38
CA HIS A 303 8.70 6.61 -21.75
C HIS A 303 7.52 7.10 -22.58
N VAL A 304 6.44 6.33 -22.54
CA VAL A 304 5.16 6.68 -23.17
C VAL A 304 4.06 6.51 -22.13
N MET A 305 3.27 7.56 -21.92
CA MET A 305 2.09 7.47 -21.07
C MET A 305 0.94 6.87 -21.88
N VAL A 306 0.40 5.76 -21.41
CA VAL A 306 -0.74 5.08 -22.02
C VAL A 306 -1.66 4.52 -20.96
N TRP A 307 -2.94 4.39 -21.29
CA TRP A 307 -3.89 3.61 -20.53
C TRP A 307 -3.97 2.19 -21.09
N LEU A 308 -3.98 1.20 -20.20
CA LEU A 308 -4.10 -0.21 -20.60
C LEU A 308 -5.40 -0.79 -20.06
N ILE A 309 -6.06 -1.60 -20.90
CA ILE A 309 -7.12 -2.50 -20.47
C ILE A 309 -6.64 -3.91 -20.75
N ARG A 310 -6.31 -4.63 -19.68
CA ARG A 310 -5.79 -6.00 -19.72
C ARG A 310 -6.81 -7.01 -19.23
N ASN A 311 -6.69 -8.23 -19.71
CA ASN A 311 -7.39 -9.38 -19.16
C ASN A 311 -6.81 -9.75 -17.80
N ASP A 312 -7.67 -9.87 -16.79
CA ASP A 312 -7.31 -10.35 -15.46
C ASP A 312 -8.55 -10.96 -14.78
N SER A 313 -8.75 -12.25 -14.99
CA SER A 313 -9.90 -13.01 -14.47
C SER A 313 -10.05 -12.95 -12.95
N THR A 314 -9.02 -12.49 -12.23
CA THR A 314 -9.05 -12.36 -10.77
C THR A 314 -9.63 -11.01 -10.30
N ARG A 315 -9.89 -10.06 -11.20
CA ARG A 315 -10.33 -8.70 -10.88
C ARG A 315 -11.83 -8.51 -11.07
N ASN A 316 -12.36 -7.55 -10.32
CA ASN A 316 -13.77 -7.12 -10.41
C ASN A 316 -13.98 -5.99 -11.44
N GLY A 317 -12.96 -5.66 -12.24
CA GLY A 317 -13.03 -4.65 -13.28
C GLY A 317 -12.77 -3.20 -12.83
N GLY A 318 -12.60 -2.92 -11.52
CA GLY A 318 -12.31 -1.59 -11.01
C GLY A 318 -13.28 -0.52 -11.51
N SER A 319 -12.77 0.59 -12.03
CA SER A 319 -13.56 1.70 -12.63
C SER A 319 -14.35 1.29 -13.88
N LEU A 320 -13.94 0.22 -14.57
CA LEU A 320 -14.70 -0.31 -15.72
C LEU A 320 -16.01 -0.99 -15.29
N GLY A 321 -16.09 -1.56 -14.10
CA GLY A 321 -17.23 -2.36 -13.65
C GLY A 321 -17.46 -3.62 -14.47
N ILE A 322 -16.46 -4.10 -15.25
CA ILE A 322 -16.51 -5.32 -16.05
C ILE A 322 -15.55 -6.32 -15.42
N ALA A 323 -16.08 -7.33 -14.72
CA ALA A 323 -15.22 -8.33 -14.07
C ALA A 323 -14.43 -9.13 -15.13
N GLY A 324 -13.16 -9.41 -14.81
CA GLY A 324 -12.22 -10.05 -15.72
C GLY A 324 -11.32 -9.07 -16.48
N LEU A 325 -11.61 -7.76 -16.39
CA LEU A 325 -10.76 -6.73 -16.99
C LEU A 325 -10.07 -5.89 -15.91
N ARG A 326 -8.86 -5.47 -16.21
CA ARG A 326 -8.05 -4.61 -15.34
C ARG A 326 -7.66 -3.34 -16.07
N PRO A 327 -8.21 -2.17 -15.70
CA PRO A 327 -7.74 -0.89 -16.19
C PRO A 327 -6.44 -0.49 -15.47
N LEU A 328 -5.47 0.01 -16.21
CA LEU A 328 -4.19 0.48 -15.71
C LEU A 328 -3.81 1.80 -16.38
N GLY A 329 -3.35 2.76 -15.58
CA GLY A 329 -2.59 3.89 -16.08
C GLY A 329 -1.11 3.53 -16.03
N VAL A 330 -0.39 3.70 -17.12
CA VAL A 330 1.02 3.29 -17.23
C VAL A 330 1.85 4.32 -17.97
N THR A 331 3.14 4.31 -17.63
CA THR A 331 4.18 4.83 -18.52
C THR A 331 5.12 3.67 -18.81
N LEU A 332 5.44 3.44 -20.07
CA LEU A 332 6.25 2.33 -20.50
C LEU A 332 7.66 2.80 -20.82
N GLN A 333 8.65 2.22 -20.17
CA GLN A 333 10.07 2.55 -20.39
C GLN A 333 10.61 2.13 -21.75
N ARG A 334 10.00 1.21 -22.45
CA ARG A 334 10.59 0.59 -23.65
C ARG A 334 9.57 0.21 -24.69
N GLY A 335 8.68 1.11 -25.01
CA GLY A 335 7.68 0.86 -26.04
C GLY A 335 6.70 -0.28 -25.65
N ILE A 336 5.50 -0.16 -26.13
CA ILE A 336 4.46 -1.17 -25.98
C ILE A 336 4.97 -2.43 -26.66
N GLY A 337 5.29 -3.50 -25.91
CA GLY A 337 5.70 -4.73 -26.58
C GLY A 337 6.60 -5.71 -25.85
N LYS A 338 6.97 -5.51 -24.59
CA LYS A 338 7.79 -6.50 -23.88
C LYS A 338 6.98 -7.43 -22.99
N LYS A 339 6.69 -8.58 -23.39
CA LYS A 339 5.92 -9.67 -22.76
C LYS A 339 4.40 -9.49 -22.86
N GLY A 340 3.82 -10.09 -23.84
CA GLY A 340 2.38 -10.36 -23.91
C GLY A 340 1.57 -9.47 -24.84
N THR A 341 2.12 -8.40 -25.39
CA THR A 341 1.40 -7.46 -26.28
C THR A 341 1.32 -7.91 -27.76
N LYS A 342 1.43 -9.19 -28.04
CA LYS A 342 1.28 -9.70 -29.40
C LYS A 342 -0.14 -9.53 -29.97
N ASN A 343 -1.10 -9.16 -29.12
CA ASN A 343 -2.49 -9.08 -29.51
C ASN A 343 -3.15 -7.86 -28.84
N VAL A 344 -2.76 -6.66 -29.30
CA VAL A 344 -3.28 -5.39 -28.79
C VAL A 344 -3.95 -4.59 -29.88
N VAL A 345 -4.94 -3.80 -29.52
CA VAL A 345 -5.50 -2.69 -30.30
C VAL A 345 -4.99 -1.39 -29.71
N MET A 346 -4.43 -0.54 -30.55
CA MET A 346 -4.04 0.81 -30.14
C MET A 346 -5.10 1.82 -30.57
N VAL A 347 -5.48 2.68 -29.65
CA VAL A 347 -6.52 3.69 -29.82
C VAL A 347 -5.93 5.04 -29.46
N ASP A 348 -6.12 6.03 -30.30
CA ASP A 348 -5.68 7.40 -30.07
C ASP A 348 -6.57 8.11 -29.01
N LYS A 349 -6.22 9.34 -28.68
CA LYS A 349 -6.97 10.18 -27.73
C LYS A 349 -8.42 10.44 -28.14
N ASP A 350 -8.72 10.39 -29.43
CA ASP A 350 -10.04 10.65 -30.03
C ASP A 350 -10.88 9.35 -30.15
N GLY A 351 -10.31 8.19 -29.80
CA GLY A 351 -10.99 6.91 -29.83
C GLY A 351 -10.82 6.13 -31.13
N ASN A 352 -10.00 6.62 -32.09
CA ASN A 352 -9.79 5.94 -33.37
C ASN A 352 -8.73 4.87 -33.25
N VAL A 353 -8.90 3.78 -33.98
CA VAL A 353 -7.92 2.69 -34.03
C VAL A 353 -6.71 3.12 -34.87
N THR A 354 -5.52 3.09 -34.24
CA THR A 354 -4.28 3.48 -34.91
C THR A 354 -3.41 2.30 -35.31
N LYS A 355 -3.58 1.12 -34.63
CA LYS A 355 -2.85 -0.10 -34.92
C LYS A 355 -3.58 -1.34 -34.37
N PHE A 356 -3.48 -2.45 -35.09
CA PHE A 356 -3.99 -3.75 -34.70
C PHE A 356 -2.91 -4.68 -34.19
#